data_829bf19f6c3803c3419817554632d733
#
_entry.id   829bf19f6c3803c3419817554632d733
#
_cell.length_a   1.000
_cell.length_b   1.000
_cell.length_c   1.000
_cell.angle_alpha   90.00
_cell.angle_beta   90.00
_cell.angle_gamma   90.00
#
_symmetry.space_group_name_H-M   'P 1'
#
loop_
_entity.id
_entity.type
_entity.pdbx_description
1 polymer ?
#
loop_
_entity_poly.entity_id
_entity_poly.type
_entity_poly.pdbx_seq_one_letter_code
_entity_poly.pdbx_strand_id
1 'polypeptide(L)'
;DPFDIFREVFGGGGGGGIFETFFGGGAATDREGRQRGSDLRYDMQITLEEAAFGVDKEIEVRKLDTCQKCDGSGAESGSRTINCPTCGGRGQVISSRGFFQVSQTCPRCRGVGQIIEKPCRTCAGEGRAENSSRIKLKIPAGISDGSRLRSSGNGEAGIRGGGAGDLYVVIHVKEHPIFQREDDNLFCEVPVSFTLAALGGEIAVPTLEGKANLKVPAGTQSGQVFKLRDKGIVNVNARDRGDLFARLLVEVPTRLNGEQRQKLEEFAALCGEENTPLHKSFFERAREFFR
;
A
#
# COMPACT_ATOMS: atom_id res chain seq x y z
N ASP A 1 -27.21 38.24 19.22
CA ASP A 1 -27.18 37.57 20.53
C ASP A 1 -26.75 36.13 20.36
N PRO A 2 -25.78 35.60 21.17
CA PRO A 2 -25.31 34.19 20.99
C PRO A 2 -26.42 33.16 21.13
N PHE A 3 -27.54 33.48 21.74
CA PHE A 3 -28.71 32.64 21.91
C PHE A 3 -29.57 32.51 20.61
N ASP A 4 -29.50 33.48 19.69
CA ASP A 4 -30.27 33.42 18.44
C ASP A 4 -29.65 32.43 17.46
N ILE A 5 -28.33 32.31 17.41
CA ILE A 5 -27.59 31.33 16.61
C ILE A 5 -27.86 29.91 17.12
N PHE A 6 -27.99 29.77 18.43
CA PHE A 6 -28.30 28.48 19.05
C PHE A 6 -29.75 28.04 18.73
N ARG A 7 -30.69 28.98 18.60
CA ARG A 7 -32.08 28.72 18.29
C ARG A 7 -32.32 28.39 16.81
N GLU A 8 -31.54 29.02 15.91
CA GLU A 8 -31.63 28.80 14.46
C GLU A 8 -31.00 27.44 14.04
N VAL A 9 -29.94 27.00 14.72
CA VAL A 9 -29.27 25.73 14.47
C VAL A 9 -29.97 24.54 15.19
N PHE A 10 -30.65 24.81 16.32
CA PHE A 10 -31.26 23.76 17.17
C PHE A 10 -32.80 23.84 17.30
N GLY A 11 -33.44 24.85 16.76
CA GLY A 11 -34.88 25.13 16.94
C GLY A 11 -35.81 24.72 15.81
N GLY A 12 -35.31 24.12 14.73
CA GLY A 12 -36.10 23.67 13.58
C GLY A 12 -36.46 22.18 13.68
N GLY A 13 -37.72 21.92 13.93
CA GLY A 13 -38.42 20.67 14.17
C GLY A 13 -37.94 19.38 13.53
N GLY A 14 -37.94 18.34 14.30
CA GLY A 14 -38.18 16.97 13.87
C GLY A 14 -36.94 16.15 13.52
N GLY A 15 -36.50 15.30 14.42
CA GLY A 15 -35.64 14.16 14.09
C GLY A 15 -34.35 14.08 14.92
N GLY A 16 -34.40 13.31 16.00
CA GLY A 16 -33.21 12.91 16.76
C GLY A 16 -32.19 12.23 15.87
N GLY A 17 -31.05 12.83 15.67
CA GLY A 17 -30.01 12.20 14.86
C GLY A 17 -28.64 12.89 14.87
N ILE A 18 -28.57 14.19 15.10
CA ILE A 18 -27.30 14.91 14.96
C ILE A 18 -26.49 14.93 16.27
N PHE A 19 -27.15 14.89 17.41
CA PHE A 19 -26.50 14.89 18.72
C PHE A 19 -25.80 13.55 19.02
N GLU A 20 -26.38 12.43 18.56
CA GLU A 20 -25.76 11.11 18.68
C GLU A 20 -24.51 10.95 17.82
N THR A 21 -24.44 11.63 16.66
CA THR A 21 -23.29 11.53 15.76
C THR A 21 -22.09 12.37 16.23
N PHE A 22 -22.33 13.45 17.00
CA PHE A 22 -21.25 14.37 17.40
C PHE A 22 -20.68 14.07 18.80
N PHE A 23 -21.45 13.47 19.69
CA PHE A 23 -21.02 13.09 21.05
C PHE A 23 -20.98 11.58 21.29
N GLY A 24 -21.43 10.76 20.36
CA GLY A 24 -21.49 9.31 20.45
C GLY A 24 -20.40 8.58 19.67
N GLY A 25 -19.18 9.12 19.58
CA GLY A 25 -18.00 8.44 19.01
C GLY A 25 -17.46 7.31 19.88
N GLY A 26 -18.32 6.61 20.61
CA GLY A 26 -18.03 5.34 21.27
C GLY A 26 -18.39 4.20 20.31
N ALA A 27 -17.45 3.31 20.02
CA ALA A 27 -17.70 2.06 19.33
C ALA A 27 -19.04 1.47 19.80
N ALA A 28 -19.96 1.21 18.84
CA ALA A 28 -21.27 0.65 19.12
C ALA A 28 -21.09 -0.66 19.93
N THR A 29 -21.20 -0.56 21.24
CA THR A 29 -21.26 -1.72 22.13
C THR A 29 -22.68 -2.23 22.08
N ASP A 30 -22.88 -3.41 21.53
CA ASP A 30 -24.14 -4.13 21.70
C ASP A 30 -24.48 -4.22 23.19
N ARG A 31 -25.79 -4.30 23.52
CA ARG A 31 -26.29 -4.41 24.90
C ARG A 31 -25.65 -5.55 25.72
N GLU A 32 -24.96 -6.47 25.07
CA GLU A 32 -24.24 -7.60 25.68
C GLU A 32 -22.74 -7.33 25.91
N GLY A 33 -22.24 -6.10 25.65
CA GLY A 33 -20.84 -5.73 25.85
C GLY A 33 -19.89 -6.36 24.81
N ARG A 34 -20.42 -6.80 23.69
CA ARG A 34 -19.64 -7.28 22.55
C ARG A 34 -19.01 -6.09 21.85
N GLN A 35 -17.75 -6.19 21.54
CA GLN A 35 -17.02 -5.17 20.77
C GLN A 35 -16.33 -5.82 19.59
N ARG A 36 -16.43 -5.19 18.44
CA ARG A 36 -15.66 -5.61 17.26
C ARG A 36 -14.16 -5.45 17.54
N GLY A 37 -13.37 -6.39 17.05
CA GLY A 37 -11.92 -6.33 17.09
C GLY A 37 -11.37 -5.16 16.26
N SER A 38 -10.18 -4.73 16.62
CA SER A 38 -9.48 -3.66 15.91
C SER A 38 -9.04 -4.11 14.53
N ASP A 39 -9.08 -3.19 13.59
CA ASP A 39 -8.45 -3.41 12.29
C ASP A 39 -6.94 -3.33 12.44
N LEU A 40 -6.21 -4.15 11.68
CA LEU A 40 -4.75 -4.20 11.69
C LEU A 40 -4.21 -3.65 10.38
N ARG A 41 -3.03 -3.03 10.46
CA ARG A 41 -2.22 -2.62 9.31
C ARG A 41 -0.96 -3.45 9.25
N TYR A 42 -0.64 -3.92 8.06
CA TYR A 42 0.61 -4.64 7.77
C TYR A 42 1.26 -4.05 6.52
N ASP A 43 2.50 -3.59 6.64
CA ASP A 43 3.25 -3.06 5.52
C ASP A 43 4.09 -4.19 4.90
N MET A 44 3.86 -4.47 3.62
CA MET A 44 4.49 -5.57 2.88
C MET A 44 5.34 -5.04 1.75
N GLN A 45 6.57 -5.51 1.66
CA GLN A 45 7.44 -5.24 0.52
C GLN A 45 7.39 -6.37 -0.49
N ILE A 46 7.24 -6.00 -1.77
CA ILE A 46 7.27 -6.92 -2.92
C ILE A 46 8.26 -6.41 -3.97
N THR A 47 8.71 -7.29 -4.85
CA THR A 47 9.55 -6.90 -6.00
C THR A 47 8.68 -6.34 -7.14
N LEU A 48 9.33 -5.71 -8.13
CA LEU A 48 8.64 -5.19 -9.32
C LEU A 48 8.00 -6.33 -10.13
N GLU A 49 8.66 -7.47 -10.23
CA GLU A 49 8.15 -8.66 -10.93
C GLU A 49 6.92 -9.22 -10.22
N GLU A 50 6.96 -9.32 -8.88
CA GLU A 50 5.82 -9.76 -8.09
C GLU A 50 4.63 -8.80 -8.25
N ALA A 51 4.90 -7.50 -8.33
CA ALA A 51 3.87 -6.50 -8.59
C ALA A 51 3.30 -6.60 -10.01
N ALA A 52 4.15 -6.91 -11.00
CA ALA A 52 3.75 -7.01 -12.40
C ALA A 52 2.91 -8.27 -12.69
N PHE A 53 3.31 -9.42 -12.14
CA PHE A 53 2.68 -10.71 -12.45
C PHE A 53 1.67 -11.17 -11.39
N GLY A 54 1.66 -10.51 -10.24
CA GLY A 54 0.92 -10.97 -9.08
C GLY A 54 1.61 -12.13 -8.38
N VAL A 55 1.27 -12.34 -7.12
CA VAL A 55 1.86 -13.42 -6.32
C VAL A 55 0.93 -13.80 -5.16
N ASP A 56 0.93 -15.07 -4.80
CA ASP A 56 0.31 -15.55 -3.57
C ASP A 56 1.38 -15.58 -2.47
N LYS A 57 1.18 -14.83 -1.39
CA LYS A 57 2.09 -14.79 -0.24
C LYS A 57 1.39 -15.22 1.04
N GLU A 58 2.13 -15.89 1.90
CA GLU A 58 1.70 -16.21 3.25
C GLU A 58 2.47 -15.33 4.24
N ILE A 59 1.73 -14.66 5.11
CA ILE A 59 2.29 -13.83 6.16
C ILE A 59 1.92 -14.37 7.53
N GLU A 60 2.79 -14.15 8.49
CA GLU A 60 2.55 -14.45 9.90
C GLU A 60 2.31 -13.14 10.65
N VAL A 61 1.12 -13.02 11.22
CA VAL A 61 0.72 -11.81 11.96
C VAL A 61 0.44 -12.19 13.41
N ARG A 62 1.11 -11.53 14.34
CA ARG A 62 0.81 -11.62 15.78
C ARG A 62 -0.34 -10.69 16.09
N LYS A 63 -1.41 -11.24 16.63
CA LYS A 63 -2.63 -10.50 16.94
C LYS A 63 -3.36 -11.12 18.11
N LEU A 64 -4.29 -10.35 18.69
CA LEU A 64 -5.26 -10.90 19.61
C LEU A 64 -6.28 -11.73 18.82
N ASP A 65 -6.21 -13.03 18.97
CA ASP A 65 -7.12 -13.99 18.34
C ASP A 65 -8.06 -14.62 19.36
N THR A 66 -9.11 -15.28 18.90
CA THR A 66 -10.07 -15.96 19.78
C THR A 66 -9.34 -16.94 20.68
N CYS A 67 -9.58 -16.82 21.97
CA CYS A 67 -8.95 -17.70 22.96
C CYS A 67 -9.42 -19.15 22.80
N GLN A 68 -8.55 -20.04 22.38
CA GLN A 68 -8.85 -21.45 22.15
C GLN A 68 -9.29 -22.22 23.42
N LYS A 69 -8.97 -21.73 24.62
CA LYS A 69 -9.34 -22.37 25.90
C LYS A 69 -10.79 -22.15 26.27
N CYS A 70 -11.39 -21.03 25.86
CA CYS A 70 -12.74 -20.67 26.21
C CYS A 70 -13.62 -20.33 24.99
N ASP A 71 -13.10 -20.55 23.77
CA ASP A 71 -13.80 -20.26 22.51
C ASP A 71 -14.42 -18.85 22.45
N GLY A 72 -13.66 -17.86 22.94
CA GLY A 72 -14.08 -16.46 22.95
C GLY A 72 -15.02 -16.06 24.08
N SER A 73 -15.53 -16.99 24.90
CA SER A 73 -16.48 -16.67 25.99
C SER A 73 -15.87 -15.89 27.16
N GLY A 74 -14.56 -15.96 27.33
CA GLY A 74 -13.85 -15.42 28.48
C GLY A 74 -14.04 -16.18 29.77
N ALA A 75 -14.93 -17.17 29.81
CA ALA A 75 -15.27 -17.95 30.99
C ALA A 75 -14.42 -19.23 31.06
N GLU A 76 -14.07 -19.67 32.27
CA GLU A 76 -13.49 -20.99 32.50
C GLU A 76 -14.54 -22.07 32.17
N SER A 77 -14.11 -23.23 31.71
CA SER A 77 -15.01 -24.34 31.39
C SER A 77 -15.91 -24.67 32.55
N GLY A 78 -17.24 -24.70 32.33
CA GLY A 78 -18.25 -24.91 33.36
C GLY A 78 -18.60 -23.65 34.17
N SER A 79 -17.98 -22.50 33.94
CA SER A 79 -18.34 -21.22 34.57
C SER A 79 -19.52 -20.56 33.87
N ARG A 80 -20.27 -19.75 34.61
CA ARG A 80 -21.44 -19.02 34.10
C ARG A 80 -21.18 -17.53 34.08
N THR A 81 -21.84 -16.87 33.13
CA THR A 81 -21.99 -15.41 33.17
C THR A 81 -23.21 -15.10 34.01
N ILE A 82 -23.06 -14.27 35.04
CA ILE A 82 -24.12 -13.88 35.97
C ILE A 82 -24.38 -12.37 35.86
N ASN A 83 -25.60 -11.96 36.18
CA ASN A 83 -25.93 -10.54 36.31
C ASN A 83 -25.06 -9.88 37.36
N CYS A 84 -24.53 -8.70 37.04
CA CYS A 84 -23.69 -7.95 37.96
C CYS A 84 -24.48 -7.59 39.24
N PRO A 85 -24.08 -8.07 40.43
CA PRO A 85 -24.82 -7.82 41.65
C PRO A 85 -24.83 -6.34 42.06
N THR A 86 -23.88 -5.54 41.59
CA THR A 86 -23.78 -4.11 41.91
C THR A 86 -24.82 -3.27 41.17
N CYS A 87 -25.14 -3.59 39.92
CA CYS A 87 -26.12 -2.84 39.12
C CYS A 87 -27.37 -3.66 38.77
N GLY A 88 -27.46 -4.90 39.21
CA GLY A 88 -28.61 -5.77 38.93
C GLY A 88 -28.80 -6.06 37.43
N GLY A 89 -27.70 -6.06 36.62
CA GLY A 89 -27.77 -6.26 35.19
C GLY A 89 -27.89 -4.96 34.34
N ARG A 90 -28.07 -3.81 34.99
CA ARG A 90 -28.33 -2.53 34.28
C ARG A 90 -27.12 -1.90 33.65
N GLY A 91 -25.91 -2.30 34.00
CA GLY A 91 -24.66 -1.69 33.50
C GLY A 91 -24.33 -0.34 34.13
N GLN A 92 -25.28 0.30 34.81
CA GLN A 92 -25.14 1.62 35.40
C GLN A 92 -25.63 1.60 36.85
N VAL A 93 -25.03 2.44 37.67
CA VAL A 93 -25.44 2.69 39.07
C VAL A 93 -25.91 4.13 39.14
N ILE A 94 -27.06 4.31 39.81
CA ILE A 94 -27.64 5.63 40.05
C ILE A 94 -27.23 6.06 41.45
N SER A 95 -26.55 7.20 41.54
CA SER A 95 -26.23 7.85 42.83
C SER A 95 -27.09 9.08 42.96
N SER A 96 -27.89 9.13 44.04
CA SER A 96 -28.72 10.29 44.37
C SER A 96 -27.96 11.18 45.36
N ARG A 97 -27.70 12.42 44.97
CA ARG A 97 -27.20 13.46 45.88
C ARG A 97 -28.23 14.60 45.92
N GLY A 98 -29.07 14.58 46.95
CA GLY A 98 -30.16 15.54 47.09
C GLY A 98 -31.19 15.37 45.96
N PHE A 99 -31.51 16.45 45.24
CA PHE A 99 -32.49 16.45 44.14
C PHE A 99 -31.94 15.95 42.78
N PHE A 100 -30.64 15.67 42.71
CA PHE A 100 -30.00 15.26 41.47
C PHE A 100 -29.72 13.74 41.49
N GLN A 101 -30.15 13.06 40.43
CA GLN A 101 -29.78 11.68 40.14
C GLN A 101 -28.67 11.67 39.09
N VAL A 102 -27.53 11.12 39.44
CA VAL A 102 -26.40 10.97 38.52
C VAL A 102 -26.26 9.48 38.17
N SER A 103 -26.43 9.15 36.92
CA SER A 103 -26.14 7.83 36.38
C SER A 103 -24.66 7.70 36.09
N GLN A 104 -23.99 6.70 36.65
CA GLN A 104 -22.58 6.40 36.42
C GLN A 104 -22.46 4.97 35.92
N THR A 105 -21.46 4.76 35.00
CA THR A 105 -21.10 3.42 34.57
C THR A 105 -20.73 2.55 35.77
N CYS A 106 -21.32 1.35 35.85
CA CYS A 106 -21.05 0.45 36.97
C CYS A 106 -19.58 0.10 37.09
N PRO A 107 -18.89 0.39 38.20
CA PRO A 107 -17.45 0.17 38.32
C PRO A 107 -17.05 -1.32 38.26
N ARG A 108 -17.99 -2.21 38.63
CA ARG A 108 -17.73 -3.64 38.69
C ARG A 108 -17.83 -4.33 37.32
N CYS A 109 -18.88 -4.06 36.56
CA CYS A 109 -19.08 -4.64 35.23
C CYS A 109 -18.67 -3.73 34.08
N ARG A 110 -18.24 -2.50 34.36
CA ARG A 110 -17.81 -1.49 33.38
C ARG A 110 -18.81 -1.27 32.24
N GLY A 111 -20.10 -1.23 32.61
CA GLY A 111 -21.17 -0.97 31.66
C GLY A 111 -21.84 -2.21 31.07
N VAL A 112 -21.25 -3.38 31.18
CA VAL A 112 -21.74 -4.62 30.54
C VAL A 112 -23.00 -5.20 31.19
N GLY A 113 -23.23 -4.92 32.46
CA GLY A 113 -24.35 -5.49 33.20
C GLY A 113 -24.12 -6.92 33.70
N GLN A 114 -23.17 -7.63 33.13
CA GLN A 114 -22.86 -9.02 33.46
C GLN A 114 -21.40 -9.18 33.89
N ILE A 115 -21.12 -10.20 34.68
CA ILE A 115 -19.76 -10.58 35.09
C ILE A 115 -19.58 -12.10 34.94
N ILE A 116 -18.37 -12.50 34.64
CA ILE A 116 -17.98 -13.91 34.59
C ILE A 116 -17.62 -14.36 35.99
N GLU A 117 -18.25 -15.42 36.48
CA GLU A 117 -18.03 -15.93 37.84
C GLU A 117 -16.57 -16.43 37.99
N LYS A 118 -16.07 -17.20 37.04
CA LYS A 118 -14.69 -17.65 36.99
C LYS A 118 -14.11 -17.30 35.61
N PRO A 119 -13.26 -16.27 35.51
CA PRO A 119 -12.64 -15.89 34.24
C PRO A 119 -11.65 -16.96 33.77
N CYS A 120 -11.59 -17.16 32.47
CA CYS A 120 -10.62 -18.04 31.83
C CYS A 120 -9.18 -17.60 32.19
N ARG A 121 -8.36 -18.51 32.68
CA ARG A 121 -6.98 -18.23 33.11
C ARG A 121 -6.07 -17.77 31.99
N THR A 122 -6.34 -18.22 30.74
CA THR A 122 -5.51 -17.89 29.57
C THR A 122 -5.74 -16.46 29.09
N CYS A 123 -6.99 -16.00 29.08
CA CYS A 123 -7.34 -14.68 28.55
C CYS A 123 -7.86 -13.70 29.62
N ALA A 124 -7.82 -14.07 30.89
CA ALA A 124 -8.27 -13.25 32.04
C ALA A 124 -9.69 -12.66 31.86
N GLY A 125 -10.55 -13.36 31.12
CA GLY A 125 -11.95 -12.96 30.92
C GLY A 125 -12.18 -12.14 29.64
N GLU A 126 -11.17 -11.80 28.86
CA GLU A 126 -11.32 -11.03 27.62
C GLU A 126 -11.90 -11.86 26.45
N GLY A 127 -11.75 -13.17 26.49
CA GLY A 127 -12.15 -14.07 25.39
C GLY A 127 -11.18 -14.11 24.22
N ARG A 128 -10.08 -13.38 24.30
CA ARG A 128 -9.04 -13.31 23.26
C ARG A 128 -7.65 -13.41 23.88
N ALA A 129 -6.73 -14.01 23.16
CA ALA A 129 -5.34 -14.18 23.56
C ALA A 129 -4.41 -13.88 22.39
N GLU A 130 -3.20 -13.45 22.70
CA GLU A 130 -2.18 -13.23 21.67
C GLU A 130 -1.81 -14.56 20.99
N ASN A 131 -1.88 -14.58 19.66
CA ASN A 131 -1.57 -15.74 18.85
C ASN A 131 -0.92 -15.30 17.55
N SER A 132 -0.15 -16.20 16.94
CA SER A 132 0.42 -16.02 15.62
C SER A 132 -0.45 -16.73 14.59
N SER A 133 -1.02 -15.95 13.67
CA SER A 133 -1.94 -16.44 12.64
C SER A 133 -1.29 -16.34 11.27
N ARG A 134 -1.34 -17.43 10.49
CA ARG A 134 -0.86 -17.45 9.10
C ARG A 134 -1.99 -17.07 8.16
N ILE A 135 -1.77 -16.04 7.38
CA ILE A 135 -2.77 -15.46 6.48
C ILE A 135 -2.25 -15.53 5.05
N LYS A 136 -3.02 -16.18 4.17
CA LYS A 136 -2.73 -16.22 2.73
C LYS A 136 -3.31 -14.99 2.06
N LEU A 137 -2.47 -14.30 1.32
CA LEU A 137 -2.79 -13.07 0.61
C LEU A 137 -2.56 -13.30 -0.88
N LYS A 138 -3.57 -13.01 -1.68
CA LYS A 138 -3.45 -13.00 -3.13
C LYS A 138 -3.25 -11.56 -3.60
N ILE A 139 -2.06 -11.28 -4.12
CA ILE A 139 -1.68 -9.98 -4.66
C ILE A 139 -1.97 -10.01 -6.17
N PRO A 140 -2.88 -9.16 -6.67
CA PRO A 140 -3.22 -9.14 -8.08
C PRO A 140 -2.06 -8.59 -8.93
N ALA A 141 -1.98 -9.08 -10.18
CA ALA A 141 -1.05 -8.54 -11.17
C ALA A 141 -1.34 -7.05 -11.45
N GLY A 142 -0.27 -6.28 -11.63
CA GLY A 142 -0.37 -4.86 -11.94
C GLY A 142 -0.51 -3.95 -10.73
N ILE A 143 -0.50 -4.47 -9.51
CA ILE A 143 -0.68 -3.68 -8.30
C ILE A 143 0.35 -2.54 -8.21
N SER A 144 -0.10 -1.35 -7.80
CA SER A 144 0.75 -0.17 -7.66
C SER A 144 1.34 -0.05 -6.26
N ASP A 145 2.46 0.68 -6.14
CA ASP A 145 3.01 1.08 -4.85
C ASP A 145 1.98 1.86 -4.02
N GLY A 146 1.98 1.68 -2.70
CA GLY A 146 1.00 2.29 -1.79
C GLY A 146 -0.40 1.68 -1.83
N SER A 147 -0.67 0.69 -2.68
CA SER A 147 -1.98 0.03 -2.76
C SER A 147 -2.34 -0.67 -1.46
N ARG A 148 -3.63 -0.65 -1.12
CA ARG A 148 -4.16 -1.28 0.10
C ARG A 148 -5.03 -2.47 -0.25
N LEU A 149 -4.66 -3.63 0.25
CA LEU A 149 -5.44 -4.87 0.15
C LEU A 149 -6.16 -5.09 1.48
N ARG A 150 -7.48 -5.30 1.42
CA ARG A 150 -8.27 -5.64 2.60
C ARG A 150 -8.47 -7.15 2.68
N SER A 151 -8.08 -7.72 3.79
CA SER A 151 -8.35 -9.11 4.14
C SER A 151 -9.39 -9.13 5.27
N SER A 152 -10.64 -9.37 4.91
CA SER A 152 -11.77 -9.28 5.83
C SER A 152 -11.70 -10.34 6.94
N GLY A 153 -12.00 -9.93 8.19
CA GLY A 153 -12.01 -10.81 9.34
C GLY A 153 -10.64 -11.27 9.84
N ASN A 154 -9.55 -10.77 9.25
CA ASN A 154 -8.18 -11.13 9.63
C ASN A 154 -7.49 -10.10 10.54
N GLY A 155 -8.25 -9.11 11.06
CA GLY A 155 -7.82 -8.22 12.14
C GLY A 155 -7.81 -8.91 13.51
N GLU A 156 -7.84 -8.13 14.59
CA GLU A 156 -7.96 -8.66 15.94
C GLU A 156 -9.35 -9.29 16.18
N ALA A 157 -9.39 -10.30 17.00
CA ALA A 157 -10.66 -10.86 17.48
C ALA A 157 -11.42 -9.84 18.34
N GLY A 158 -12.73 -9.83 18.21
CA GLY A 158 -13.59 -9.02 19.04
C GLY A 158 -13.65 -9.51 20.48
N ILE A 159 -14.06 -8.62 21.37
CA ILE A 159 -14.23 -8.95 22.79
C ILE A 159 -15.57 -9.67 22.97
N ARG A 160 -15.57 -10.74 23.76
CA ARG A 160 -16.77 -11.52 24.15
C ARG A 160 -17.63 -11.98 22.97
N GLY A 161 -16.98 -12.51 21.93
CA GLY A 161 -17.69 -12.98 20.73
C GLY A 161 -18.14 -11.88 19.78
N GLY A 162 -17.60 -10.66 19.92
CA GLY A 162 -17.71 -9.62 18.91
C GLY A 162 -17.01 -10.04 17.61
N GLY A 163 -17.45 -9.51 16.47
CA GLY A 163 -16.83 -9.80 15.18
C GLY A 163 -15.35 -9.39 15.13
N ALA A 164 -14.55 -10.11 14.38
CA ALA A 164 -13.16 -9.71 14.15
C ALA A 164 -13.06 -8.41 13.33
N GLY A 165 -11.96 -7.69 13.49
CA GLY A 165 -11.57 -6.60 12.62
C GLY A 165 -11.04 -7.11 11.28
N ASP A 166 -10.58 -6.20 10.44
CA ASP A 166 -9.99 -6.51 9.13
C ASP A 166 -8.47 -6.26 9.15
N LEU A 167 -7.77 -6.95 8.26
CA LEU A 167 -6.35 -6.68 8.03
C LEU A 167 -6.20 -5.88 6.74
N TYR A 168 -5.58 -4.72 6.85
CA TYR A 168 -5.21 -3.87 5.72
C TYR A 168 -3.72 -4.05 5.43
N VAL A 169 -3.42 -4.61 4.28
CA VAL A 169 -2.04 -4.79 3.81
C VAL A 169 -1.71 -3.66 2.86
N VAL A 170 -0.71 -2.85 3.22
CA VAL A 170 -0.15 -1.79 2.38
C VAL A 170 1.03 -2.36 1.62
N ILE A 171 0.97 -2.28 0.31
CA ILE A 171 2.00 -2.82 -0.57
C ILE A 171 3.06 -1.74 -0.83
N HIS A 172 4.32 -2.10 -0.66
CA HIS A 172 5.47 -1.30 -1.04
C HIS A 172 6.29 -2.04 -2.09
N VAL A 173 6.40 -1.45 -3.27
CA VAL A 173 7.20 -2.03 -4.36
C VAL A 173 8.65 -1.56 -4.21
N LYS A 174 9.58 -2.52 -4.17
CA LYS A 174 11.02 -2.22 -4.10
C LYS A 174 11.48 -1.58 -5.39
N GLU A 175 12.41 -0.64 -5.27
CA GLU A 175 13.14 -0.11 -6.43
C GLU A 175 13.83 -1.24 -7.19
N HIS A 176 13.72 -1.19 -8.52
CA HIS A 176 14.35 -2.18 -9.39
C HIS A 176 15.63 -1.61 -10.01
N PRO A 177 16.73 -2.38 -10.09
CA PRO A 177 18.01 -1.87 -10.55
C PRO A 177 18.05 -1.45 -12.03
N ILE A 178 17.11 -1.92 -12.84
CA ILE A 178 17.07 -1.68 -14.30
C ILE A 178 15.84 -0.88 -14.70
N PHE A 179 14.68 -1.16 -14.10
CA PHE A 179 13.41 -0.61 -14.53
C PHE A 179 12.88 0.43 -13.53
N GLN A 180 12.38 1.53 -14.09
CA GLN A 180 11.54 2.49 -13.38
C GLN A 180 10.12 2.33 -13.86
N ARG A 181 9.16 2.30 -12.94
CA ARG A 181 7.74 2.19 -13.26
C ARG A 181 7.07 3.55 -13.18
N GLU A 182 6.33 3.90 -14.21
CA GLU A 182 5.40 5.04 -14.22
C GLU A 182 4.03 4.51 -14.68
N ASP A 183 3.08 4.45 -13.76
CA ASP A 183 1.77 3.81 -13.95
C ASP A 183 1.90 2.36 -14.45
N ASP A 184 1.47 2.08 -15.69
CA ASP A 184 1.57 0.77 -16.33
C ASP A 184 2.80 0.65 -17.25
N ASN A 185 3.53 1.75 -17.46
CA ASN A 185 4.71 1.75 -18.31
C ASN A 185 5.98 1.48 -17.51
N LEU A 186 6.95 0.96 -18.22
CA LEU A 186 8.32 0.74 -17.73
C LEU A 186 9.31 1.57 -18.51
N PHE A 187 10.31 2.06 -17.81
CA PHE A 187 11.43 2.80 -18.37
C PHE A 187 12.73 2.10 -18.01
N CYS A 188 13.63 1.99 -18.97
CA CYS A 188 15.00 1.51 -18.71
C CYS A 188 16.02 2.27 -19.55
N GLU A 189 17.23 2.35 -19.03
CA GLU A 189 18.37 2.90 -19.75
C GLU A 189 19.23 1.76 -20.28
N VAL A 190 19.51 1.79 -21.57
CA VAL A 190 20.25 0.73 -22.26
C VAL A 190 21.53 1.33 -22.83
N PRO A 191 22.70 1.00 -22.26
CA PRO A 191 23.99 1.43 -22.82
C PRO A 191 24.24 0.73 -24.17
N VAL A 192 24.63 1.52 -25.16
CA VAL A 192 24.97 1.03 -26.48
C VAL A 192 26.32 1.61 -26.94
N SER A 193 27.08 0.83 -27.67
CA SER A 193 28.35 1.32 -28.21
C SER A 193 28.14 2.44 -29.24
N PHE A 194 29.07 3.38 -29.30
CA PHE A 194 29.11 4.41 -30.32
C PHE A 194 28.99 3.84 -31.75
N THR A 195 29.68 2.74 -32.01
CA THR A 195 29.68 2.08 -33.34
C THR A 195 28.31 1.54 -33.71
N LEU A 196 27.59 0.93 -32.76
CA LEU A 196 26.23 0.46 -32.98
C LEU A 196 25.26 1.62 -33.21
N ALA A 197 25.38 2.71 -32.45
CA ALA A 197 24.54 3.89 -32.62
C ALA A 197 24.78 4.56 -33.98
N ALA A 198 26.04 4.61 -34.47
CA ALA A 198 26.41 5.18 -35.76
C ALA A 198 25.97 4.32 -36.94
N LEU A 199 26.20 3.01 -36.88
CA LEU A 199 25.98 2.08 -37.99
C LEU A 199 24.57 1.47 -38.01
N GLY A 200 23.89 1.51 -36.88
CA GLY A 200 22.65 0.77 -36.65
C GLY A 200 22.92 -0.70 -36.36
N GLY A 201 21.88 -1.43 -35.99
CA GLY A 201 21.96 -2.85 -35.70
C GLY A 201 20.80 -3.31 -34.85
N GLU A 202 20.94 -4.47 -34.22
CA GLU A 202 19.96 -5.03 -33.31
C GLU A 202 20.57 -5.26 -31.93
N ILE A 203 19.81 -4.96 -30.90
CA ILE A 203 20.19 -5.20 -29.50
C ILE A 203 19.09 -5.98 -28.77
N ALA A 204 19.50 -6.79 -27.81
CA ALA A 204 18.59 -7.44 -26.89
C ALA A 204 18.36 -6.53 -25.67
N VAL A 205 17.15 -6.01 -25.54
CA VAL A 205 16.72 -5.18 -24.41
C VAL A 205 16.09 -6.10 -23.36
N PRO A 206 16.45 -5.97 -22.07
CA PRO A 206 15.79 -6.71 -21.01
C PRO A 206 14.32 -6.29 -20.89
N THR A 207 13.46 -7.25 -20.57
CA THR A 207 12.05 -7.05 -20.23
C THR A 207 11.72 -7.87 -18.99
N LEU A 208 10.60 -7.63 -18.33
CA LEU A 208 10.17 -8.44 -17.20
C LEU A 208 9.94 -9.93 -17.57
N GLU A 209 9.72 -10.23 -18.86
CA GLU A 209 9.47 -11.60 -19.36
C GLU A 209 10.70 -12.24 -19.99
N GLY A 210 11.84 -11.56 -19.99
CA GLY A 210 13.08 -12.02 -20.62
C GLY A 210 13.74 -10.97 -21.48
N LYS A 211 13.94 -11.21 -22.78
CA LYS A 211 14.61 -10.28 -23.69
C LYS A 211 13.74 -9.98 -24.91
N ALA A 212 13.76 -8.76 -25.37
CA ALA A 212 13.15 -8.35 -26.65
C ALA A 212 14.20 -7.76 -27.57
N ASN A 213 14.15 -8.08 -28.87
CA ASN A 213 15.06 -7.49 -29.85
C ASN A 213 14.56 -6.10 -30.24
N LEU A 214 15.45 -5.13 -30.18
CA LEU A 214 15.23 -3.75 -30.60
C LEU A 214 16.14 -3.45 -31.80
N LYS A 215 15.52 -3.03 -32.90
CA LYS A 215 16.24 -2.55 -34.06
C LYS A 215 16.61 -1.08 -33.85
N VAL A 216 17.91 -0.80 -33.84
CA VAL A 216 18.48 0.53 -33.67
C VAL A 216 18.81 1.08 -35.07
N PRO A 217 18.17 2.17 -35.51
CA PRO A 217 18.50 2.82 -36.77
C PRO A 217 19.93 3.41 -36.75
N ALA A 218 20.58 3.46 -37.91
CA ALA A 218 21.86 4.17 -38.04
C ALA A 218 21.68 5.66 -37.70
N GLY A 219 22.68 6.25 -37.05
CA GLY A 219 22.66 7.66 -36.63
C GLY A 219 21.82 7.92 -35.37
N THR A 220 21.44 6.88 -34.59
CA THR A 220 20.72 7.01 -33.35
C THR A 220 21.52 7.86 -32.35
N GLN A 221 20.89 8.88 -31.79
CA GLN A 221 21.51 9.79 -30.82
C GLN A 221 21.36 9.29 -29.40
N SER A 222 22.29 9.69 -28.52
CA SER A 222 22.19 9.41 -27.08
C SER A 222 20.96 10.09 -26.49
N GLY A 223 20.25 9.37 -25.64
CA GLY A 223 19.00 9.83 -25.02
C GLY A 223 17.74 9.55 -25.86
N GLN A 224 17.88 9.00 -27.07
CA GLN A 224 16.74 8.62 -27.90
C GLN A 224 15.96 7.47 -27.23
N VAL A 225 14.63 7.61 -27.21
CA VAL A 225 13.73 6.66 -26.55
C VAL A 225 13.02 5.80 -27.60
N PHE A 226 13.05 4.50 -27.39
CA PHE A 226 12.39 3.51 -28.23
C PHE A 226 11.27 2.84 -27.44
N LYS A 227 10.11 2.73 -28.06
CA LYS A 227 8.90 2.15 -27.47
C LYS A 227 8.76 0.68 -27.87
N LEU A 228 8.77 -0.22 -26.89
CA LEU A 228 8.45 -1.62 -27.08
C LEU A 228 7.01 -1.84 -26.57
N ARG A 229 6.11 -2.09 -27.51
CA ARG A 229 4.68 -2.25 -27.22
C ARG A 229 4.41 -3.49 -26.37
N ASP A 230 3.43 -3.39 -25.49
CA ASP A 230 2.96 -4.49 -24.63
C ASP A 230 4.05 -5.16 -23.77
N LYS A 231 5.10 -4.40 -23.42
CA LYS A 231 6.22 -4.86 -22.58
C LYS A 231 6.26 -4.18 -21.20
N GLY A 232 5.23 -3.41 -20.88
CA GLY A 232 4.99 -2.82 -19.56
C GLY A 232 4.27 -3.76 -18.61
N ILE A 233 3.53 -3.20 -17.67
CA ILE A 233 2.76 -3.88 -16.62
C ILE A 233 1.28 -3.93 -17.03
N VAL A 234 0.60 -5.00 -16.64
CA VAL A 234 -0.85 -5.15 -16.86
C VAL A 234 -1.59 -4.19 -15.92
N ASN A 235 -2.59 -3.50 -16.43
CA ASN A 235 -3.45 -2.67 -15.60
C ASN A 235 -4.36 -3.52 -14.73
N VAL A 236 -4.41 -3.26 -13.42
CA VAL A 236 -5.24 -4.00 -12.45
C VAL A 236 -6.74 -3.93 -12.79
N ASN A 237 -7.20 -2.80 -13.32
CA ASN A 237 -8.61 -2.50 -13.58
C ASN A 237 -9.03 -2.71 -15.05
N ALA A 238 -8.08 -2.72 -15.96
CA ALA A 238 -8.28 -2.93 -17.39
C ALA A 238 -7.50 -4.16 -17.86
N ARG A 239 -7.85 -4.70 -19.02
CA ARG A 239 -7.09 -5.82 -19.61
C ARG A 239 -5.90 -5.34 -20.45
N ASP A 240 -5.68 -4.04 -20.47
CA ASP A 240 -4.62 -3.42 -21.23
C ASP A 240 -3.28 -3.60 -20.52
N ARG A 241 -2.22 -3.57 -21.31
CA ARG A 241 -0.85 -3.64 -20.85
C ARG A 241 -0.11 -2.39 -21.29
N GLY A 242 0.70 -1.84 -20.39
CA GLY A 242 1.58 -0.72 -20.71
C GLY A 242 2.74 -1.11 -21.61
N ASP A 243 3.58 -0.16 -21.93
CA ASP A 243 4.73 -0.29 -22.81
C ASP A 243 6.05 -0.21 -22.04
N LEU A 244 7.13 -0.68 -22.67
CA LEU A 244 8.47 -0.45 -22.18
C LEU A 244 9.15 0.62 -23.04
N PHE A 245 9.65 1.66 -22.41
CA PHE A 245 10.42 2.73 -23.02
C PHE A 245 11.90 2.54 -22.72
N ALA A 246 12.65 2.17 -23.76
CA ALA A 246 14.10 2.00 -23.68
C ALA A 246 14.80 3.28 -24.15
N ARG A 247 15.47 3.98 -23.23
CA ARG A 247 16.32 5.13 -23.52
C ARG A 247 17.72 4.63 -23.84
N LEU A 248 18.19 4.86 -25.05
CA LEU A 248 19.54 4.47 -25.43
C LEU A 248 20.56 5.50 -24.93
N LEU A 249 21.58 5.04 -24.23
CA LEU A 249 22.73 5.84 -23.81
C LEU A 249 23.93 5.42 -24.60
N VAL A 250 24.44 6.32 -25.45
CA VAL A 250 25.64 6.03 -26.25
C VAL A 250 26.87 6.12 -25.35
N GLU A 251 27.53 4.98 -25.18
CA GLU A 251 28.77 4.89 -24.43
C GLU A 251 29.98 5.12 -25.34
N VAL A 252 30.81 6.10 -24.96
CA VAL A 252 32.07 6.39 -25.63
C VAL A 252 33.14 5.50 -24.99
N PRO A 253 33.91 4.75 -25.79
CA PRO A 253 34.96 3.88 -25.27
C PRO A 253 36.05 4.66 -24.55
N THR A 254 36.33 4.29 -23.30
CA THR A 254 37.30 4.99 -22.43
C THR A 254 38.72 4.42 -22.52
N ARG A 255 38.87 3.17 -22.98
CA ARG A 255 40.15 2.47 -23.09
C ARG A 255 40.33 1.98 -24.51
N LEU A 256 41.20 2.66 -25.26
CA LEU A 256 41.54 2.33 -26.66
C LEU A 256 42.96 1.79 -26.70
N ASN A 257 43.16 0.70 -27.43
CA ASN A 257 44.49 0.27 -27.83
C ASN A 257 45.03 1.14 -29.01
N GLY A 258 46.31 0.96 -29.39
CA GLY A 258 46.93 1.76 -30.43
C GLY A 258 46.23 1.67 -31.78
N GLU A 259 45.82 0.47 -32.19
CA GLU A 259 45.12 0.25 -33.46
C GLU A 259 43.72 0.88 -33.45
N GLN A 260 42.96 0.73 -32.39
CA GLN A 260 41.63 1.35 -32.25
C GLN A 260 41.72 2.88 -32.27
N ARG A 261 42.74 3.45 -31.65
CA ARG A 261 42.98 4.90 -31.68
C ARG A 261 43.27 5.37 -33.09
N GLN A 262 44.16 4.69 -33.78
CA GLN A 262 44.53 5.03 -35.16
C GLN A 262 43.28 5.00 -36.06
N LYS A 263 42.44 3.98 -35.96
CA LYS A 263 41.21 3.87 -36.75
C LYS A 263 40.20 4.99 -36.43
N LEU A 264 40.12 5.42 -35.22
CA LEU A 264 39.26 6.55 -34.83
C LEU A 264 39.83 7.89 -35.33
N GLU A 265 41.15 8.07 -35.35
CA GLU A 265 41.82 9.25 -35.93
C GLU A 265 41.62 9.30 -37.44
N GLU A 266 41.76 8.17 -38.15
CA GLU A 266 41.44 8.04 -39.57
C GLU A 266 39.96 8.40 -39.85
N PHE A 267 39.05 7.88 -39.06
CA PHE A 267 37.61 8.21 -39.15
C PHE A 267 37.36 9.70 -38.91
N ALA A 268 37.96 10.28 -37.88
CA ALA A 268 37.80 11.70 -37.55
C ALA A 268 38.28 12.62 -38.68
N ALA A 269 39.37 12.22 -39.40
CA ALA A 269 39.88 12.96 -40.55
C ALA A 269 38.93 12.93 -41.77
N LEU A 270 38.11 11.88 -41.87
CA LEU A 270 37.10 11.72 -42.94
C LEU A 270 35.76 12.44 -42.60
N CYS A 271 35.51 12.78 -41.33
CA CYS A 271 34.29 13.45 -40.91
C CYS A 271 34.31 14.93 -41.26
N GLY A 272 33.28 15.41 -41.98
CA GLY A 272 32.98 16.81 -42.22
C GLY A 272 31.91 17.38 -41.25
N GLU A 273 31.64 18.68 -41.39
CA GLU A 273 30.58 19.37 -40.58
C GLU A 273 29.17 18.77 -40.78
N GLU A 274 28.95 18.18 -41.95
CA GLU A 274 27.68 17.50 -42.30
C GLU A 274 27.42 16.23 -41.49
N ASN A 275 28.49 15.60 -40.99
CA ASN A 275 28.36 14.40 -40.14
C ASN A 275 27.86 14.68 -38.71
N THR A 276 27.93 15.95 -38.29
CA THR A 276 27.55 16.40 -36.93
C THR A 276 26.63 17.61 -36.96
N PRO A 277 25.39 17.46 -37.47
CA PRO A 277 24.46 18.59 -37.67
C PRO A 277 24.10 19.35 -36.39
N LEU A 278 24.05 18.67 -35.24
CA LEU A 278 23.79 19.32 -33.95
C LEU A 278 24.93 20.23 -33.51
N HIS A 279 26.15 19.79 -33.72
CA HIS A 279 27.35 20.59 -33.46
C HIS A 279 27.36 21.86 -34.34
N LYS A 280 27.11 21.72 -35.64
CA LYS A 280 27.04 22.84 -36.58
C LYS A 280 25.94 23.86 -36.15
N SER A 281 24.71 23.39 -35.93
CA SER A 281 23.60 24.27 -35.58
C SER A 281 23.79 24.97 -34.22
N PHE A 282 24.49 24.35 -33.27
CA PHE A 282 24.81 24.96 -32.00
C PHE A 282 25.79 26.13 -32.17
N PHE A 283 26.88 25.91 -32.89
CA PHE A 283 27.90 26.94 -33.08
C PHE A 283 27.45 28.06 -34.01
N GLU A 284 26.57 27.81 -34.98
CA GLU A 284 25.91 28.85 -35.76
C GLU A 284 25.07 29.76 -34.87
N ARG A 285 24.22 29.21 -34.00
CA ARG A 285 23.42 29.99 -33.02
C ARG A 285 24.28 30.73 -32.01
N ALA A 286 25.36 30.10 -31.53
CA ALA A 286 26.28 30.76 -30.60
C ALA A 286 26.97 31.97 -31.23
N ARG A 287 27.35 31.91 -32.50
CA ARG A 287 27.93 33.06 -33.24
C ARG A 287 26.93 34.21 -33.41
N GLU A 288 25.65 33.90 -33.61
CA GLU A 288 24.59 34.93 -33.67
C GLU A 288 24.34 35.60 -32.32
N PHE A 289 24.47 34.86 -31.22
CA PHE A 289 24.28 35.38 -29.87
C PHE A 289 25.40 36.34 -29.44
N PHE A 290 26.62 36.16 -29.93
CA PHE A 290 27.80 37.02 -29.64
C PHE A 290 28.02 38.16 -30.66
N ARG A 291 27.14 38.33 -31.64
CA ARG A 291 27.08 39.49 -32.52
C ARG A 291 26.12 40.54 -31.95
#